data_f5542b5d88516cdc84cea1b36520cd86
#
_entry.id   f5542b5d88516cdc84cea1b36520cd86
#
_cell.length_a   1.000
_cell.length_b   1.000
_cell.length_c   1.000
_cell.angle_alpha   90.00
_cell.angle_beta   90.00
_cell.angle_gamma   90.00
#
_symmetry.space_group_name_H-M   'P 1'
#
loop_
_entity.id
_entity.type
_entity.pdbx_description
1 polymer ?
#
loop_
_entity_poly.entity_id
_entity_poly.type
_entity_poly.pdbx_seq_one_letter_code
_entity_poly.pdbx_strand_id
1 'polypeptide(L)'
;GAFIQMDDGRWIWSTFHSFQWDLNYANPAVFCAMAGEMLALANQGVDLIRMDAVAFIWKRLGTTCESQPEAHLLLRAFNAVCRMAAPSLLFKSEAIVHPDEVVSYIDPEECPISYNPLLMALSWEALATRKVALIDQAIARRQPIDPNCAWVNYVRSHDDIGWTFADEDAAELDILGFDHRLFLNTFYTNNFDGSFARGVPFQYNPKTGDCRVCGTTASLTGVEAGDKGGVDRMLLLYGIAFSAGGIPLISLGDEVGQLNDHSYKDHAGRAKDQRWVGRPMRPDALYDQRTDPTTTAGQIFAGMTQLIETRRATPALAGNAITRFATENPHVLGYVRSGHGQDVYVLANFADDAQVVAADQFLQTAPRLTDLITGDSHHVRAGVTLAAHQIVWLAQ
;
A
#
# COMPACT_ATOMS: atom_id res chain seq x y z
N GLY A 1 19.13 14.44 12.63
CA GLY A 1 19.32 15.47 13.61
C GLY A 1 18.00 16.01 14.09
N ALA A 2 17.56 15.51 15.22
CA ALA A 2 16.21 15.69 15.71
C ALA A 2 16.01 17.01 16.50
N PHE A 3 17.04 17.86 16.64
CA PHE A 3 16.93 19.06 17.47
C PHE A 3 17.15 20.34 16.66
N ILE A 4 16.22 21.30 16.83
CA ILE A 4 16.27 22.63 16.24
C ILE A 4 16.34 23.64 17.36
N GLN A 5 17.37 24.50 17.36
CA GLN A 5 17.45 25.61 18.31
C GLN A 5 16.66 26.80 17.77
N MET A 6 15.77 27.33 18.60
CA MET A 6 15.02 28.54 18.31
C MET A 6 15.82 29.79 18.71
N ASP A 7 15.47 30.96 18.15
CA ASP A 7 16.12 32.22 18.41
C ASP A 7 16.08 32.63 19.91
N ASP A 8 15.07 32.15 20.65
CA ASP A 8 14.90 32.36 22.09
C ASP A 8 15.69 31.38 22.97
N GLY A 9 16.51 30.50 22.34
CA GLY A 9 17.38 29.52 23.01
C GLY A 9 16.69 28.20 23.37
N ARG A 10 15.37 28.05 23.14
CA ARG A 10 14.67 26.78 23.32
C ARG A 10 15.05 25.78 22.23
N TRP A 11 14.92 24.49 22.55
CA TRP A 11 15.12 23.40 21.61
C TRP A 11 13.81 22.72 21.28
N ILE A 12 13.62 22.43 20.01
CA ILE A 12 12.45 21.71 19.49
C ILE A 12 12.91 20.39 18.93
N TRP A 13 12.16 19.31 19.15
CA TRP A 13 12.33 18.05 18.49
C TRP A 13 11.60 18.05 17.14
N SER A 14 12.27 17.54 16.10
CA SER A 14 11.70 17.34 14.78
C SER A 14 12.19 16.01 14.23
N THR A 15 11.32 15.03 14.14
CA THR A 15 11.65 13.68 13.65
C THR A 15 11.88 13.68 12.13
N PHE A 16 11.03 14.38 11.36
CA PHE A 16 11.01 14.32 9.90
C PHE A 16 11.63 15.58 9.25
N HIS A 17 10.90 16.68 9.25
CA HIS A 17 11.35 17.93 8.63
C HIS A 17 11.44 19.06 9.65
N SER A 18 12.34 20.00 9.43
CA SER A 18 12.57 21.12 10.35
C SER A 18 11.36 22.01 10.62
N PHE A 19 10.33 21.94 9.77
CA PHE A 19 9.07 22.65 9.94
C PHE A 19 7.96 21.77 10.59
N GLN A 20 8.22 20.47 10.81
CA GLN A 20 7.31 19.54 11.47
C GLN A 20 7.76 19.33 12.91
N TRP A 21 7.18 20.08 13.83
CA TRP A 21 7.55 20.06 15.24
C TRP A 21 6.77 18.98 15.97
N ASP A 22 7.48 18.14 16.69
CA ASP A 22 6.89 17.05 17.42
C ASP A 22 6.31 17.56 18.76
N LEU A 23 5.12 17.08 19.08
CA LEU A 23 4.48 17.39 20.37
C LEU A 23 5.12 16.60 21.51
N ASN A 24 5.24 17.23 22.68
CA ASN A 24 5.76 16.57 23.86
C ASN A 24 4.66 15.86 24.65
N TYR A 25 4.39 14.62 24.33
CA TYR A 25 3.37 13.79 24.99
C TYR A 25 3.73 13.37 26.42
N ALA A 26 4.94 13.61 26.90
CA ALA A 26 5.25 13.50 28.33
C ALA A 26 4.53 14.59 29.17
N ASN A 27 4.01 15.63 28.52
CA ASN A 27 3.16 16.64 29.16
C ASN A 27 1.67 16.25 29.02
N PRO A 28 0.96 15.94 30.12
CA PRO A 28 -0.45 15.55 30.06
C PRO A 28 -1.38 16.60 29.41
N ALA A 29 -1.01 17.87 29.45
CA ALA A 29 -1.78 18.94 28.80
C ALA A 29 -1.84 18.76 27.28
N VAL A 30 -0.79 18.18 26.66
CA VAL A 30 -0.78 17.85 25.23
C VAL A 30 -1.80 16.76 24.92
N PHE A 31 -1.86 15.72 25.74
CA PHE A 31 -2.88 14.67 25.61
C PHE A 31 -4.29 15.24 25.68
N CYS A 32 -4.59 16.08 26.69
CA CYS A 32 -5.91 16.70 26.83
C CYS A 32 -6.27 17.58 25.63
N ALA A 33 -5.34 18.39 25.14
CA ALA A 33 -5.55 19.24 23.98
C ALA A 33 -5.85 18.40 22.73
N MET A 34 -5.04 17.39 22.45
CA MET A 34 -5.22 16.53 21.27
C MET A 34 -6.49 15.68 21.34
N ALA A 35 -6.87 15.18 22.51
CA ALA A 35 -8.15 14.51 22.71
C ALA A 35 -9.33 15.47 22.40
N GLY A 36 -9.21 16.74 22.82
CA GLY A 36 -10.19 17.78 22.49
C GLY A 36 -10.32 18.00 20.98
N GLU A 37 -9.22 18.07 20.24
CA GLU A 37 -9.22 18.19 18.77
C GLU A 37 -9.86 16.97 18.09
N MET A 38 -9.55 15.75 18.55
CA MET A 38 -10.17 14.52 18.02
C MET A 38 -11.68 14.52 18.20
N LEU A 39 -12.16 14.94 19.39
CA LEU A 39 -13.59 15.05 19.67
C LEU A 39 -14.26 16.19 18.89
N ALA A 40 -13.54 17.29 18.64
CA ALA A 40 -14.02 18.35 17.77
C ALA A 40 -14.21 17.89 16.33
N LEU A 41 -13.28 17.06 15.80
CA LEU A 41 -13.43 16.44 14.48
C LEU A 41 -14.60 15.46 14.44
N ALA A 42 -14.76 14.63 15.47
CA ALA A 42 -15.92 13.73 15.58
C ALA A 42 -17.26 14.51 15.58
N ASN A 43 -17.32 15.66 16.26
CA ASN A 43 -18.48 16.55 16.26
C ASN A 43 -18.79 17.15 14.88
N GLN A 44 -17.81 17.23 13.99
CA GLN A 44 -17.98 17.65 12.59
C GLN A 44 -18.41 16.51 11.65
N GLY A 45 -18.59 15.30 12.18
CA GLY A 45 -19.03 14.12 11.43
C GLY A 45 -17.87 13.29 10.86
N VAL A 46 -16.67 13.39 11.43
CA VAL A 46 -15.56 12.51 11.07
C VAL A 46 -15.74 11.14 11.73
N ASP A 47 -15.81 10.08 10.93
CA ASP A 47 -15.97 8.71 11.39
C ASP A 47 -14.63 7.98 11.60
N LEU A 48 -13.56 8.45 10.94
CA LEU A 48 -12.25 7.82 11.00
C LEU A 48 -11.14 8.86 11.03
N ILE A 49 -10.27 8.79 12.06
CA ILE A 49 -9.09 9.64 12.19
C ILE A 49 -7.84 8.83 11.84
N ARG A 50 -7.05 9.34 10.87
CA ARG A 50 -5.71 8.83 10.60
C ARG A 50 -4.74 9.36 11.65
N MET A 51 -4.14 8.45 12.39
CA MET A 51 -3.12 8.71 13.40
C MET A 51 -1.76 8.69 12.70
N ASP A 52 -1.24 9.87 12.40
CA ASP A 52 0.00 10.07 11.65
C ASP A 52 1.22 9.66 12.48
N ALA A 53 2.15 8.93 11.87
CA ALA A 53 3.46 8.59 12.41
C ALA A 53 3.44 8.06 13.86
N VAL A 54 2.47 7.21 14.21
CA VAL A 54 2.22 6.77 15.60
C VAL A 54 3.43 6.11 16.26
N ALA A 55 4.30 5.48 15.50
CA ALA A 55 5.50 4.85 16.01
C ALA A 55 6.50 5.87 16.63
N PHE A 56 6.37 7.14 16.29
CA PHE A 56 7.31 8.19 16.66
C PHE A 56 6.74 9.21 17.66
N ILE A 57 5.54 9.01 18.21
CA ILE A 57 4.89 10.01 19.07
C ILE A 57 5.54 10.16 20.44
N TRP A 58 6.22 9.13 20.95
CA TRP A 58 6.91 9.19 22.26
C TRP A 58 8.41 9.37 22.11
N LYS A 59 8.98 10.29 22.91
CA LYS A 59 10.41 10.60 22.89
C LYS A 59 11.08 10.15 24.17
N ARG A 60 12.12 9.30 24.02
CA ARG A 60 12.98 8.85 25.11
C ARG A 60 14.44 8.99 24.68
N LEU A 61 15.17 9.92 25.30
CA LEU A 61 16.59 10.12 25.01
C LEU A 61 17.38 8.81 25.23
N GLY A 62 18.33 8.53 24.36
CA GLY A 62 19.14 7.31 24.42
C GLY A 62 18.50 6.09 23.74
N THR A 63 17.33 6.24 23.13
CA THR A 63 16.67 5.23 22.29
C THR A 63 16.52 5.72 20.85
N THR A 64 15.99 4.88 19.97
CA THR A 64 15.59 5.26 18.60
C THR A 64 14.40 6.21 18.58
N CYS A 65 13.65 6.33 19.68
CA CYS A 65 12.35 7.03 19.77
C CYS A 65 11.31 6.47 18.80
N GLU A 66 11.44 5.20 18.43
CA GLU A 66 10.53 4.48 17.55
C GLU A 66 9.89 3.33 18.35
N SER A 67 8.59 3.12 18.15
CA SER A 67 7.80 2.04 18.77
C SER A 67 7.99 1.90 20.29
N GLN A 68 8.05 3.04 20.99
CA GLN A 68 8.20 3.02 22.45
C GLN A 68 6.91 2.55 23.12
N PRO A 69 6.97 1.81 24.24
CA PRO A 69 5.77 1.31 24.94
C PRO A 69 4.74 2.39 25.31
N GLU A 70 5.20 3.59 25.59
CA GLU A 70 4.32 4.72 25.90
C GLU A 70 3.50 5.20 24.69
N ALA A 71 3.95 4.96 23.45
CA ALA A 71 3.16 5.26 22.26
C ALA A 71 1.88 4.42 22.26
N HIS A 72 1.97 3.13 22.57
CA HIS A 72 0.82 2.24 22.69
C HIS A 72 -0.13 2.67 23.84
N LEU A 73 0.42 3.04 24.99
CA LEU A 73 -0.41 3.55 26.12
C LEU A 73 -1.17 4.82 25.73
N LEU A 74 -0.56 5.73 24.98
CA LEU A 74 -1.23 6.94 24.48
C LEU A 74 -2.35 6.60 23.51
N LEU A 75 -2.13 5.67 22.57
CA LEU A 75 -3.15 5.26 21.61
C LEU A 75 -4.35 4.63 22.32
N ARG A 76 -4.12 3.76 23.29
CA ARG A 76 -5.19 3.18 24.15
C ARG A 76 -5.95 4.24 24.90
N ALA A 77 -5.24 5.21 25.48
CA ALA A 77 -5.89 6.32 26.21
C ALA A 77 -6.75 7.18 25.27
N PHE A 78 -6.27 7.53 24.07
CA PHE A 78 -7.05 8.27 23.08
C PHE A 78 -8.28 7.47 22.62
N ASN A 79 -8.10 6.18 22.33
CA ASN A 79 -9.18 5.29 21.92
C ASN A 79 -10.26 5.23 23.02
N ALA A 80 -9.85 5.00 24.29
CA ALA A 80 -10.79 4.94 25.42
C ALA A 80 -11.58 6.23 25.60
N VAL A 81 -10.92 7.40 25.56
CA VAL A 81 -11.59 8.72 25.69
C VAL A 81 -12.55 8.95 24.52
N CYS A 82 -12.11 8.71 23.29
CA CYS A 82 -12.95 8.91 22.11
C CYS A 82 -14.15 7.96 22.10
N ARG A 83 -13.99 6.70 22.47
CA ARG A 83 -15.10 5.74 22.55
C ARG A 83 -16.16 6.08 23.58
N MET A 84 -15.78 6.74 24.67
CA MET A 84 -16.77 7.21 25.67
C MET A 84 -17.67 8.32 25.12
N ALA A 85 -17.13 9.21 24.28
CA ALA A 85 -17.85 10.39 23.79
C ALA A 85 -18.38 10.21 22.36
N ALA A 86 -17.69 9.45 21.52
CA ALA A 86 -17.98 9.19 20.10
C ALA A 86 -17.72 7.71 19.76
N PRO A 87 -18.60 6.79 20.19
CA PRO A 87 -18.35 5.33 20.14
C PRO A 87 -18.20 4.76 18.72
N SER A 88 -18.64 5.47 17.69
CA SER A 88 -18.46 5.07 16.27
C SER A 88 -17.14 5.55 15.67
N LEU A 89 -16.40 6.44 16.34
CA LEU A 89 -15.12 6.94 15.84
C LEU A 89 -14.06 5.83 15.84
N LEU A 90 -13.38 5.66 14.72
CA LEU A 90 -12.32 4.69 14.55
C LEU A 90 -10.97 5.37 14.32
N PHE A 91 -9.91 4.73 14.78
CA PHE A 91 -8.54 5.15 14.48
C PHE A 91 -7.91 4.27 13.42
N LYS A 92 -7.16 4.90 12.51
CA LYS A 92 -6.33 4.26 11.51
C LYS A 92 -4.87 4.65 11.75
N SER A 93 -4.03 3.69 12.13
CA SER A 93 -2.60 3.95 12.32
C SER A 93 -1.87 4.10 10.99
N GLU A 94 -0.88 4.99 11.01
CA GLU A 94 0.20 5.01 10.03
C GLU A 94 1.50 4.75 10.78
N ALA A 95 2.02 3.54 10.59
CA ALA A 95 3.29 3.08 11.13
C ALA A 95 4.10 2.48 9.98
N ILE A 96 5.07 3.23 9.47
CA ILE A 96 5.98 2.77 8.41
C ILE A 96 7.29 2.33 9.10
N VAL A 97 7.23 1.18 9.71
CA VAL A 97 8.27 0.57 10.54
C VAL A 97 8.46 -0.90 10.15
N HIS A 98 9.26 -1.65 10.90
CA HIS A 98 9.43 -3.09 10.67
C HIS A 98 8.07 -3.82 10.64
N PRO A 99 7.85 -4.82 9.75
CA PRO A 99 6.55 -5.48 9.61
C PRO A 99 5.95 -6.03 10.92
N ASP A 100 6.77 -6.58 11.82
CA ASP A 100 6.30 -7.07 13.12
C ASP A 100 5.82 -5.94 14.04
N GLU A 101 6.44 -4.76 13.94
CA GLU A 101 6.05 -3.60 14.72
C GLU A 101 4.75 -2.97 14.19
N VAL A 102 4.54 -2.96 12.85
CA VAL A 102 3.28 -2.49 12.27
C VAL A 102 2.08 -3.21 12.86
N VAL A 103 2.17 -4.54 12.97
CA VAL A 103 1.08 -5.38 13.51
C VAL A 103 0.75 -5.03 14.96
N SER A 104 1.74 -4.60 15.75
CA SER A 104 1.54 -4.24 17.17
C SER A 104 0.61 -3.04 17.38
N TYR A 105 0.45 -2.17 16.35
CA TYR A 105 -0.49 -1.03 16.38
C TYR A 105 -1.90 -1.40 15.96
N ILE A 106 -2.13 -2.65 15.49
CA ILE A 106 -3.42 -3.10 14.98
C ILE A 106 -4.14 -3.87 16.06
N ASP A 107 -4.86 -3.15 16.87
CA ASP A 107 -5.55 -3.66 18.06
C ASP A 107 -6.89 -2.93 18.23
N PRO A 108 -7.99 -3.64 18.61
CA PRO A 108 -9.29 -3.01 18.86
C PRO A 108 -9.25 -1.90 19.93
N GLU A 109 -8.29 -1.95 20.86
CA GLU A 109 -8.13 -0.95 21.90
C GLU A 109 -7.17 0.19 21.51
N GLU A 110 -6.44 0.08 20.40
CA GLU A 110 -5.53 1.10 19.85
C GLU A 110 -6.08 1.64 18.53
N CYS A 111 -5.63 1.05 17.41
CA CYS A 111 -6.07 1.41 16.08
C CYS A 111 -6.63 0.17 15.39
N PRO A 112 -7.96 -0.02 15.33
CA PRO A 112 -8.55 -1.19 14.68
C PRO A 112 -8.30 -1.25 13.16
N ILE A 113 -7.75 -0.19 12.58
CA ILE A 113 -7.45 -0.08 11.16
C ILE A 113 -6.00 0.39 11.01
N SER A 114 -5.25 -0.19 10.07
CA SER A 114 -3.89 0.25 9.73
C SER A 114 -3.63 0.14 8.24
N TYR A 115 -2.76 1.00 7.72
CA TYR A 115 -2.18 0.80 6.40
C TYR A 115 -1.42 -0.52 6.32
N ASN A 116 -1.39 -1.12 5.13
CA ASN A 116 -0.60 -2.31 4.82
C ASN A 116 0.61 -1.94 3.94
N PRO A 117 1.67 -1.35 4.53
CA PRO A 117 2.82 -0.88 3.76
C PRO A 117 3.63 -2.04 3.17
N LEU A 118 3.61 -3.21 3.83
CA LEU A 118 4.32 -4.39 3.34
C LEU A 118 3.70 -4.91 2.04
N LEU A 119 2.37 -5.11 1.99
CA LEU A 119 1.70 -5.55 0.76
C LEU A 119 1.91 -4.56 -0.37
N MET A 120 1.84 -3.27 -0.09
CA MET A 120 2.12 -2.20 -1.04
C MET A 120 3.55 -2.33 -1.61
N ALA A 121 4.56 -2.34 -0.74
CA ALA A 121 5.97 -2.40 -1.15
C ALA A 121 6.29 -3.67 -1.93
N LEU A 122 5.79 -4.83 -1.49
CA LEU A 122 6.04 -6.12 -2.15
C LEU A 122 5.28 -6.28 -3.46
N SER A 123 4.15 -5.61 -3.65
CA SER A 123 3.47 -5.56 -4.95
C SER A 123 4.32 -4.81 -6.00
N TRP A 124 4.94 -3.70 -5.60
CA TRP A 124 5.91 -2.98 -6.44
C TRP A 124 7.20 -3.79 -6.66
N GLU A 125 7.69 -4.45 -5.62
CA GLU A 125 8.87 -5.34 -5.71
C GLU A 125 8.65 -6.45 -6.72
N ALA A 126 7.53 -7.17 -6.62
CA ALA A 126 7.19 -8.25 -7.54
C ALA A 126 7.04 -7.75 -8.99
N LEU A 127 6.54 -6.52 -9.18
CA LEU A 127 6.41 -5.92 -10.51
C LEU A 127 7.78 -5.59 -11.13
N ALA A 128 8.75 -5.12 -10.33
CA ALA A 128 10.11 -4.82 -10.82
C ALA A 128 10.92 -6.09 -11.09
N THR A 129 10.82 -7.07 -10.22
CA THR A 129 11.60 -8.34 -10.30
C THR A 129 10.96 -9.37 -11.20
N ARG A 130 9.68 -9.28 -11.50
CA ARG A 130 8.82 -10.32 -12.11
C ARG A 130 8.81 -11.61 -11.28
N LYS A 131 9.12 -11.53 -9.98
CA LYS A 131 9.14 -12.67 -9.05
C LYS A 131 8.21 -12.40 -7.89
N VAL A 132 7.55 -13.45 -7.40
CA VAL A 132 6.56 -13.33 -6.34
C VAL A 132 7.01 -13.91 -4.99
N ALA A 133 8.26 -14.34 -4.86
CA ALA A 133 8.72 -15.08 -3.70
C ALA A 133 8.54 -14.29 -2.39
N LEU A 134 8.91 -13.00 -2.35
CA LEU A 134 8.77 -12.17 -1.15
C LEU A 134 7.29 -11.90 -0.81
N ILE A 135 6.46 -11.54 -1.78
CA ILE A 135 5.04 -11.28 -1.53
C ILE A 135 4.28 -12.56 -1.16
N ASP A 136 4.61 -13.71 -1.77
CA ASP A 136 4.03 -15.01 -1.45
C ASP A 136 4.37 -15.44 -0.02
N GLN A 137 5.63 -15.25 0.41
CA GLN A 137 6.07 -15.48 1.79
C GLN A 137 5.32 -14.56 2.77
N ALA A 138 5.18 -13.26 2.43
CA ALA A 138 4.51 -12.30 3.29
C ALA A 138 3.01 -12.61 3.46
N ILE A 139 2.31 -13.04 2.43
CA ILE A 139 0.91 -13.48 2.53
C ILE A 139 0.78 -14.66 3.51
N ALA A 140 1.72 -15.58 3.49
CA ALA A 140 1.69 -16.72 4.40
C ALA A 140 1.95 -16.35 5.87
N ARG A 141 2.78 -15.34 6.14
CA ARG A 141 3.33 -15.06 7.47
C ARG A 141 2.89 -13.74 8.11
N ARG A 142 2.67 -12.70 7.33
CA ARG A 142 2.58 -11.31 7.80
C ARG A 142 1.18 -10.70 7.67
N GLN A 143 0.22 -11.41 7.05
CA GLN A 143 -1.13 -10.88 6.84
C GLN A 143 -2.10 -11.10 8.00
N PRO A 144 -1.99 -12.15 8.84
CA PRO A 144 -2.94 -12.38 9.92
C PRO A 144 -2.91 -11.25 10.96
N ILE A 145 -4.09 -10.72 11.27
CA ILE A 145 -4.35 -9.72 12.33
C ILE A 145 -5.60 -10.13 13.11
N ASP A 146 -5.91 -9.41 14.20
CA ASP A 146 -7.16 -9.62 14.95
C ASP A 146 -8.35 -9.54 14.00
N PRO A 147 -9.34 -10.44 14.09
CA PRO A 147 -10.50 -10.47 13.20
C PRO A 147 -11.41 -9.23 13.31
N ASN A 148 -11.32 -8.47 14.42
CA ASN A 148 -12.02 -7.21 14.61
C ASN A 148 -11.27 -5.99 14.04
N CYS A 149 -10.10 -6.22 13.46
CA CYS A 149 -9.26 -5.20 12.85
C CYS A 149 -9.26 -5.32 11.32
N ALA A 150 -8.75 -4.32 10.62
CA ALA A 150 -8.67 -4.33 9.16
C ALA A 150 -7.39 -3.67 8.64
N TRP A 151 -6.78 -4.30 7.65
CA TRP A 151 -5.79 -3.65 6.79
C TRP A 151 -6.45 -2.64 5.86
N VAL A 152 -5.76 -1.53 5.57
CA VAL A 152 -6.04 -0.67 4.42
C VAL A 152 -5.01 -1.00 3.34
N ASN A 153 -5.46 -1.67 2.29
CA ASN A 153 -4.63 -2.03 1.15
C ASN A 153 -4.63 -0.90 0.13
N TYR A 154 -3.46 -0.50 -0.30
CA TYR A 154 -3.27 0.62 -1.21
C TYR A 154 -2.08 0.37 -2.14
N VAL A 155 -2.09 1.00 -3.30
CA VAL A 155 -0.98 0.90 -4.27
C VAL A 155 0.04 2.00 -4.00
N ARG A 156 -0.41 3.20 -3.69
CA ARG A 156 0.39 4.34 -3.22
C ARG A 156 -0.42 5.23 -2.31
N SER A 157 0.23 6.15 -1.63
CA SER A 157 -0.40 7.24 -0.88
C SER A 157 0.07 8.61 -1.41
N HIS A 158 -0.16 9.66 -0.65
CA HIS A 158 0.38 11.00 -0.90
C HIS A 158 1.86 11.12 -0.49
N ASP A 159 2.41 10.11 0.17
CA ASP A 159 3.81 10.04 0.58
C ASP A 159 4.62 9.17 -0.39
N ASP A 160 5.86 8.91 -0.03
CA ASP A 160 6.78 8.07 -0.77
C ASP A 160 6.47 6.58 -0.63
N ILE A 161 7.02 5.79 -1.53
CA ILE A 161 7.07 4.34 -1.46
C ILE A 161 8.40 3.96 -0.79
N GLY A 162 8.29 3.43 0.44
CA GLY A 162 9.41 2.83 1.17
C GLY A 162 9.42 1.31 1.02
N TRP A 163 10.60 0.73 0.95
CA TRP A 163 10.78 -0.71 0.79
C TRP A 163 10.78 -1.40 2.17
N THR A 164 9.60 -1.61 2.72
CA THR A 164 9.38 -2.00 4.13
C THR A 164 9.44 -3.51 4.38
N PHE A 165 9.94 -4.32 3.45
CA PHE A 165 10.19 -5.73 3.72
C PHE A 165 11.36 -5.92 4.71
N ALA A 166 11.28 -6.96 5.54
CA ALA A 166 12.28 -7.30 6.54
C ALA A 166 13.51 -7.95 5.89
N ASP A 167 14.71 -7.65 6.42
CA ASP A 167 15.96 -8.23 5.91
C ASP A 167 16.05 -9.72 6.17
N GLU A 168 15.50 -10.20 7.27
CA GLU A 168 15.42 -11.63 7.59
C GLU A 168 14.51 -12.40 6.63
N ASP A 169 13.37 -11.81 6.22
CA ASP A 169 12.49 -12.41 5.21
C ASP A 169 13.20 -12.51 3.84
N ALA A 170 13.94 -11.48 3.46
CA ALA A 170 14.74 -11.48 2.24
C ALA A 170 15.88 -12.51 2.31
N ALA A 171 16.57 -12.61 3.45
CA ALA A 171 17.68 -13.53 3.64
C ALA A 171 17.26 -15.00 3.56
N GLU A 172 16.04 -15.35 3.98
CA GLU A 172 15.50 -16.72 3.82
C GLU A 172 15.33 -17.12 2.33
N LEU A 173 15.29 -16.15 1.45
CA LEU A 173 15.18 -16.31 0.00
C LEU A 173 16.53 -16.06 -0.73
N ASP A 174 17.64 -16.03 0.00
CA ASP A 174 18.98 -15.72 -0.50
C ASP A 174 19.07 -14.31 -1.14
N ILE A 175 18.25 -13.36 -0.67
CA ILE A 175 18.22 -11.96 -1.13
C ILE A 175 18.94 -11.08 -0.12
N LEU A 176 19.91 -10.30 -0.57
CA LEU A 176 20.56 -9.26 0.23
C LEU A 176 19.65 -8.02 0.28
N GLY A 177 18.96 -7.80 1.40
CA GLY A 177 17.90 -6.80 1.52
C GLY A 177 18.33 -5.39 1.12
N PHE A 178 19.55 -4.94 1.52
CA PHE A 178 20.06 -3.63 1.14
C PHE A 178 20.27 -3.50 -0.38
N ASP A 179 20.98 -4.45 -1.01
CA ASP A 179 21.24 -4.42 -2.45
C ASP A 179 19.95 -4.52 -3.25
N HIS A 180 18.99 -5.29 -2.75
CA HIS A 180 17.67 -5.41 -3.36
C HIS A 180 16.90 -4.08 -3.33
N ARG A 181 16.93 -3.35 -2.21
CA ARG A 181 16.37 -2.01 -2.13
C ARG A 181 17.05 -1.02 -3.08
N LEU A 182 18.38 -1.09 -3.24
CA LEU A 182 19.09 -0.28 -4.23
C LEU A 182 18.66 -0.60 -5.66
N PHE A 183 18.46 -1.88 -5.98
CA PHE A 183 17.91 -2.28 -7.27
C PHE A 183 16.53 -1.65 -7.50
N LEU A 184 15.62 -1.75 -6.52
CA LEU A 184 14.28 -1.15 -6.63
C LEU A 184 14.32 0.37 -6.79
N ASN A 185 15.21 1.04 -6.07
CA ASN A 185 15.45 2.47 -6.21
C ASN A 185 15.87 2.83 -7.65
N THR A 186 16.87 2.13 -8.19
CA THR A 186 17.37 2.39 -9.55
C THR A 186 16.32 2.05 -10.61
N PHE A 187 15.56 0.96 -10.41
CA PHE A 187 14.49 0.57 -11.31
C PHE A 187 13.39 1.64 -11.37
N TYR A 188 12.81 2.00 -10.23
CA TYR A 188 11.67 2.92 -10.20
C TYR A 188 12.02 4.39 -10.49
N THR A 189 13.29 4.78 -10.39
CA THR A 189 13.76 6.12 -10.78
C THR A 189 14.30 6.18 -12.22
N ASN A 190 14.04 5.16 -13.03
CA ASN A 190 14.49 5.08 -14.44
C ASN A 190 16.01 5.12 -14.62
N ASN A 191 16.75 4.59 -13.65
CA ASN A 191 18.21 4.47 -13.70
C ASN A 191 18.68 3.01 -13.91
N PHE A 192 17.75 2.11 -14.22
CA PHE A 192 18.00 0.71 -14.55
C PHE A 192 17.58 0.45 -16.00
N ASP A 193 18.46 -0.21 -16.78
CA ASP A 193 18.16 -0.53 -18.17
C ASP A 193 16.97 -1.48 -18.27
N GLY A 194 15.99 -1.15 -19.13
CA GLY A 194 14.72 -1.87 -19.23
C GLY A 194 13.66 -1.46 -18.22
N SER A 195 13.88 -0.41 -17.39
CA SER A 195 12.82 0.14 -16.53
C SER A 195 11.74 0.85 -17.36
N PHE A 196 10.50 0.56 -17.05
CA PHE A 196 9.33 1.29 -17.55
C PHE A 196 8.93 2.47 -16.66
N ALA A 197 9.44 2.55 -15.43
CA ALA A 197 9.00 3.52 -14.42
C ALA A 197 9.57 4.94 -14.64
N ARG A 198 8.84 5.93 -14.14
CA ARG A 198 9.22 7.37 -14.18
C ARG A 198 9.11 8.01 -12.79
N GLY A 199 9.57 7.30 -11.75
CA GLY A 199 9.57 7.82 -10.39
C GLY A 199 10.70 8.84 -10.15
N VAL A 200 10.58 9.53 -9.01
CA VAL A 200 11.54 10.52 -8.54
C VAL A 200 12.12 10.06 -7.21
N PRO A 201 13.45 10.10 -7.01
CA PRO A 201 14.07 9.72 -5.74
C PRO A 201 13.69 10.72 -4.65
N PHE A 202 13.36 10.20 -3.47
CA PHE A 202 13.06 10.98 -2.27
C PHE A 202 14.06 10.65 -1.16
N GLN A 203 14.57 11.69 -0.47
CA GLN A 203 15.59 11.56 0.57
C GLN A 203 16.83 10.78 0.10
N TYR A 204 17.29 11.06 -1.11
CA TYR A 204 18.46 10.39 -1.69
C TYR A 204 19.71 10.61 -0.83
N ASN A 205 20.38 9.52 -0.46
CA ASN A 205 21.62 9.52 0.27
C ASN A 205 22.81 9.32 -0.72
N PRO A 206 23.61 10.35 -1.02
CA PRO A 206 24.68 10.26 -2.01
C PRO A 206 25.84 9.34 -1.58
N LYS A 207 25.92 8.96 -0.29
CA LYS A 207 26.98 8.07 0.21
C LYS A 207 26.64 6.60 -0.01
N THR A 208 25.37 6.24 0.08
CA THR A 208 24.92 4.85 0.00
C THR A 208 24.14 4.54 -1.28
N GLY A 209 23.64 5.57 -1.99
CA GLY A 209 22.71 5.43 -3.11
C GLY A 209 21.27 5.13 -2.68
N ASP A 210 21.03 5.00 -1.38
CA ASP A 210 19.70 4.69 -0.86
C ASP A 210 18.75 5.87 -1.01
N CYS A 211 17.48 5.57 -1.28
CA CYS A 211 16.38 6.53 -1.33
C CYS A 211 15.04 5.81 -1.17
N ARG A 212 13.97 6.59 -1.17
CA ARG A 212 12.60 6.14 -1.40
C ARG A 212 12.13 6.68 -2.73
N VAL A 213 10.97 6.22 -3.21
CA VAL A 213 10.47 6.58 -4.54
C VAL A 213 9.15 7.33 -4.42
N CYS A 214 9.03 8.42 -5.16
CA CYS A 214 7.78 9.17 -5.33
C CYS A 214 7.30 9.10 -6.78
N GLY A 215 5.99 9.06 -6.96
CA GLY A 215 5.36 9.09 -8.27
C GLY A 215 3.88 8.71 -8.20
N THR A 216 3.15 8.98 -9.29
CA THR A 216 1.80 8.45 -9.48
C THR A 216 1.86 6.99 -9.93
N THR A 217 0.80 6.23 -9.69
CA THR A 217 0.75 4.83 -10.13
C THR A 217 0.96 4.69 -11.63
N ALA A 218 0.32 5.54 -12.43
CA ALA A 218 0.46 5.51 -13.89
C ALA A 218 1.91 5.78 -14.36
N SER A 219 2.62 6.69 -13.68
CA SER A 219 4.02 6.97 -14.01
C SER A 219 4.96 5.83 -13.60
N LEU A 220 4.67 5.18 -12.48
CA LEU A 220 5.48 4.06 -11.97
C LEU A 220 5.22 2.74 -12.70
N THR A 221 4.03 2.55 -13.29
CA THR A 221 3.68 1.34 -14.05
C THR A 221 4.04 1.41 -15.52
N GLY A 222 4.51 2.56 -16.02
CA GLY A 222 4.97 2.73 -17.39
C GLY A 222 3.98 3.43 -18.33
N VAL A 223 2.81 3.87 -17.84
CA VAL A 223 1.86 4.65 -18.66
C VAL A 223 2.52 5.95 -19.15
N GLU A 224 3.24 6.67 -18.28
CA GLU A 224 3.99 7.87 -18.65
C GLU A 224 5.10 7.60 -19.68
N ALA A 225 5.69 6.41 -19.65
CA ALA A 225 6.70 5.99 -20.60
C ALA A 225 6.12 5.59 -21.97
N GLY A 226 4.80 5.51 -22.10
CA GLY A 226 4.13 4.97 -23.27
C GLY A 226 4.29 3.45 -23.43
N ASP A 227 4.62 2.75 -22.36
CA ASP A 227 4.76 1.30 -22.36
C ASP A 227 3.39 0.61 -22.51
N LYS A 228 3.30 -0.37 -23.40
CA LYS A 228 2.03 -1.04 -23.72
C LYS A 228 1.44 -1.83 -22.55
N GLY A 229 2.27 -2.33 -21.63
CA GLY A 229 1.83 -3.03 -20.42
C GLY A 229 1.48 -2.11 -19.25
N GLY A 230 1.60 -0.78 -19.41
CA GLY A 230 1.41 0.18 -18.30
C GLY A 230 0.04 0.13 -17.64
N VAL A 231 -1.02 0.03 -18.45
CA VAL A 231 -2.41 -0.10 -17.96
C VAL A 231 -2.63 -1.43 -17.26
N ASP A 232 -2.15 -2.53 -17.86
CA ASP A 232 -2.33 -3.87 -17.31
C ASP A 232 -1.61 -4.02 -15.95
N ARG A 233 -0.38 -3.48 -15.83
CA ARG A 233 0.36 -3.44 -14.56
C ARG A 233 -0.39 -2.64 -13.50
N MET A 234 -1.00 -1.52 -13.88
CA MET A 234 -1.80 -0.72 -12.95
C MET A 234 -3.03 -1.48 -12.46
N LEU A 235 -3.76 -2.14 -13.36
CA LEU A 235 -4.93 -2.94 -13.03
C LEU A 235 -4.55 -4.20 -12.22
N LEU A 236 -3.38 -4.80 -12.48
CA LEU A 236 -2.83 -5.89 -11.67
C LEU A 236 -2.64 -5.46 -10.21
N LEU A 237 -1.97 -4.33 -9.97
CA LEU A 237 -1.72 -3.81 -8.62
C LEU A 237 -3.03 -3.48 -7.89
N TYR A 238 -3.96 -2.82 -8.55
CA TYR A 238 -5.27 -2.53 -7.96
C TYR A 238 -6.13 -3.77 -7.78
N GLY A 239 -6.03 -4.75 -8.68
CA GLY A 239 -6.68 -6.04 -8.52
C GLY A 239 -6.23 -6.78 -7.25
N ILE A 240 -4.95 -6.70 -6.91
CA ILE A 240 -4.42 -7.21 -5.63
C ILE A 240 -4.96 -6.38 -4.45
N ALA A 241 -4.88 -5.05 -4.51
CA ALA A 241 -5.38 -4.19 -3.44
C ALA A 241 -6.88 -4.40 -3.17
N PHE A 242 -7.66 -4.71 -4.20
CA PHE A 242 -9.10 -4.96 -4.08
C PHE A 242 -9.46 -6.39 -3.68
N SER A 243 -8.61 -7.37 -3.92
CA SER A 243 -8.88 -8.77 -3.57
C SER A 243 -8.18 -9.24 -2.29
N ALA A 244 -7.09 -8.62 -1.87
CA ALA A 244 -6.46 -8.91 -0.59
C ALA A 244 -7.39 -8.58 0.60
N GLY A 245 -7.15 -9.20 1.75
CA GLY A 245 -7.96 -8.99 2.96
C GLY A 245 -7.87 -7.57 3.49
N GLY A 246 -9.00 -6.94 3.77
CA GLY A 246 -9.08 -5.59 4.32
C GLY A 246 -9.86 -4.58 3.45
N ILE A 247 -9.58 -3.31 3.65
CA ILE A 247 -10.27 -2.17 3.02
C ILE A 247 -9.38 -1.62 1.90
N PRO A 248 -9.82 -1.63 0.63
CA PRO A 248 -9.04 -1.04 -0.46
C PRO A 248 -9.12 0.49 -0.45
N LEU A 249 -8.01 1.12 -0.83
CA LEU A 249 -7.89 2.57 -0.96
C LEU A 249 -7.38 2.92 -2.36
N ILE A 250 -8.03 3.88 -3.01
CA ILE A 250 -7.62 4.45 -4.29
C ILE A 250 -7.06 5.85 -4.03
N SER A 251 -5.88 6.14 -4.54
CA SER A 251 -5.34 7.50 -4.55
C SER A 251 -6.02 8.32 -5.65
N LEU A 252 -6.48 9.53 -5.31
CA LEU A 252 -7.16 10.42 -6.25
C LEU A 252 -6.32 10.64 -7.53
N GLY A 253 -6.96 10.46 -8.67
CA GLY A 253 -6.36 10.59 -9.99
C GLY A 253 -5.84 9.27 -10.58
N ASP A 254 -5.59 8.26 -9.74
CA ASP A 254 -5.15 6.95 -10.24
C ASP A 254 -6.24 6.29 -11.10
N GLU A 255 -7.51 6.50 -10.75
CA GLU A 255 -8.66 5.96 -11.50
C GLU A 255 -8.77 6.48 -12.93
N VAL A 256 -8.03 7.53 -13.27
CA VAL A 256 -7.96 8.08 -14.65
C VAL A 256 -6.52 8.10 -15.18
N GLY A 257 -5.59 7.45 -14.50
CA GLY A 257 -4.19 7.34 -14.94
C GLY A 257 -3.43 8.66 -14.91
N GLN A 258 -3.66 9.49 -13.89
CA GLN A 258 -2.96 10.76 -13.73
C GLN A 258 -1.45 10.56 -13.62
N LEU A 259 -0.68 11.32 -14.43
CA LEU A 259 0.77 11.26 -14.48
C LEU A 259 1.42 12.14 -13.42
N ASN A 260 2.73 11.98 -13.26
CA ASN A 260 3.58 12.82 -12.43
C ASN A 260 3.43 14.30 -12.79
N ASP A 261 3.40 15.15 -11.76
CA ASP A 261 3.45 16.59 -11.93
C ASP A 261 4.82 17.14 -11.53
N HIS A 262 5.64 17.45 -12.51
CA HIS A 262 6.97 18.01 -12.29
C HIS A 262 6.97 19.53 -12.05
N SER A 263 5.83 20.23 -12.23
CA SER A 263 5.70 21.67 -12.02
C SER A 263 5.90 22.10 -10.57
N TYR A 264 5.85 21.16 -9.63
CA TYR A 264 6.13 21.43 -8.22
C TYR A 264 7.50 22.11 -8.01
N LYS A 265 8.46 21.86 -8.91
CA LYS A 265 9.81 22.44 -8.86
C LYS A 265 9.81 23.96 -9.04
N ASP A 266 8.78 24.50 -9.71
CA ASP A 266 8.63 25.92 -9.98
C ASP A 266 7.95 26.68 -8.82
N HIS A 267 7.48 25.94 -7.80
CA HIS A 267 6.84 26.51 -6.62
C HIS A 267 7.79 26.52 -5.42
N ALA A 268 8.22 27.70 -4.97
CA ALA A 268 9.18 27.86 -3.88
C ALA A 268 8.86 27.07 -2.60
N GLY A 269 7.56 26.93 -2.27
CA GLY A 269 7.10 26.16 -1.10
C GLY A 269 7.04 24.63 -1.30
N ARG A 270 7.24 24.12 -2.51
CA ARG A 270 7.12 22.71 -2.86
C ARG A 270 8.39 22.11 -3.45
N ALA A 271 9.24 22.94 -4.08
CA ALA A 271 10.40 22.53 -4.86
C ALA A 271 11.39 21.61 -4.12
N LYS A 272 11.44 21.70 -2.80
CA LYS A 272 12.34 20.91 -1.94
C LYS A 272 11.75 19.59 -1.47
N ASP A 273 10.47 19.32 -1.72
CA ASP A 273 9.77 18.08 -1.31
C ASP A 273 9.29 17.32 -2.55
N GLN A 274 10.05 16.29 -2.93
CA GLN A 274 9.80 15.48 -4.12
C GLN A 274 8.46 14.74 -4.11
N ARG A 275 7.82 14.58 -2.94
CA ARG A 275 6.51 13.94 -2.82
C ARG A 275 5.42 14.68 -3.61
N TRP A 276 5.62 15.97 -3.88
CA TRP A 276 4.70 16.75 -4.71
C TRP A 276 4.58 16.25 -6.15
N VAL A 277 5.55 15.49 -6.65
CA VAL A 277 5.43 14.86 -7.98
C VAL A 277 4.22 13.93 -8.07
N GLY A 278 3.90 13.23 -6.99
CA GLY A 278 2.76 12.33 -6.86
C GLY A 278 1.47 12.97 -6.33
N ARG A 279 1.45 14.31 -6.17
CA ARG A 279 0.30 15.09 -5.64
C ARG A 279 -0.18 16.15 -6.65
N PRO A 280 -0.42 15.76 -7.91
CA PRO A 280 -0.89 16.72 -8.93
C PRO A 280 -2.29 17.24 -8.59
N MET A 281 -2.65 18.38 -9.17
CA MET A 281 -4.03 18.88 -9.11
C MET A 281 -4.96 17.92 -9.84
N ARG A 282 -6.24 17.89 -9.45
CA ARG A 282 -7.23 17.04 -10.11
C ARG A 282 -7.23 17.29 -11.61
N PRO A 283 -7.09 16.24 -12.44
CA PRO A 283 -6.94 16.39 -13.88
C PRO A 283 -8.31 16.36 -14.58
N ASP A 284 -9.06 17.44 -14.56
CA ASP A 284 -10.42 17.50 -15.14
C ASP A 284 -10.47 16.98 -16.58
N ALA A 285 -9.47 17.28 -17.40
CA ALA A 285 -9.38 16.78 -18.78
C ALA A 285 -9.29 15.24 -18.88
N LEU A 286 -8.67 14.56 -17.92
CA LEU A 286 -8.66 13.09 -17.87
C LEU A 286 -10.01 12.54 -17.41
N TYR A 287 -10.66 13.21 -16.45
CA TYR A 287 -12.01 12.83 -16.03
C TYR A 287 -13.05 12.98 -17.15
N ASP A 288 -12.90 13.96 -18.04
CA ASP A 288 -13.76 14.10 -19.21
C ASP A 288 -13.60 12.93 -20.20
N GLN A 289 -12.41 12.31 -20.24
CA GLN A 289 -12.10 11.17 -21.11
C GLN A 289 -12.48 9.80 -20.48
N ARG A 290 -12.86 9.73 -19.22
CA ARG A 290 -13.05 8.47 -18.47
C ARG A 290 -14.08 7.51 -19.07
N THR A 291 -14.98 7.98 -19.89
CA THR A 291 -16.00 7.16 -20.58
C THR A 291 -15.64 6.82 -22.02
N ASP A 292 -14.49 7.28 -22.53
CA ASP A 292 -14.01 6.97 -23.87
C ASP A 292 -13.02 5.77 -23.80
N PRO A 293 -13.42 4.56 -24.24
CA PRO A 293 -12.59 3.36 -24.14
C PRO A 293 -11.36 3.40 -25.06
N THR A 294 -11.26 4.37 -25.98
CA THR A 294 -10.11 4.53 -26.86
C THR A 294 -8.96 5.28 -26.19
N THR A 295 -9.23 5.95 -25.09
CA THR A 295 -8.23 6.68 -24.31
C THR A 295 -7.66 5.83 -23.17
N THR A 296 -6.43 6.13 -22.76
CA THR A 296 -5.81 5.50 -21.60
C THR A 296 -6.63 5.75 -20.33
N ALA A 297 -7.14 6.97 -20.13
CA ALA A 297 -7.98 7.32 -18.98
C ALA A 297 -9.27 6.48 -18.95
N GLY A 298 -9.92 6.30 -20.11
CA GLY A 298 -11.13 5.48 -20.21
C GLY A 298 -10.86 4.00 -19.97
N GLN A 299 -9.74 3.45 -20.46
CA GLN A 299 -9.36 2.05 -20.22
C GLN A 299 -9.09 1.79 -18.75
N ILE A 300 -8.33 2.66 -18.08
CA ILE A 300 -8.03 2.55 -16.63
C ILE A 300 -9.33 2.68 -15.84
N PHE A 301 -10.15 3.69 -16.13
CA PHE A 301 -11.41 3.91 -15.41
C PHE A 301 -12.37 2.74 -15.54
N ALA A 302 -12.52 2.19 -16.75
CA ALA A 302 -13.34 0.99 -16.97
C ALA A 302 -12.83 -0.23 -16.22
N GLY A 303 -11.52 -0.51 -16.27
CA GLY A 303 -10.90 -1.63 -15.54
C GLY A 303 -11.03 -1.48 -14.03
N MET A 304 -10.79 -0.30 -13.49
CA MET A 304 -10.97 -0.01 -12.06
C MET A 304 -12.43 -0.16 -11.62
N THR A 305 -13.37 0.35 -12.42
CA THR A 305 -14.81 0.20 -12.16
C THR A 305 -15.21 -1.26 -12.13
N GLN A 306 -14.76 -2.06 -13.12
CA GLN A 306 -15.01 -3.50 -13.17
C GLN A 306 -14.51 -4.22 -11.92
N LEU A 307 -13.30 -3.94 -11.48
CA LEU A 307 -12.71 -4.53 -10.25
C LEU A 307 -13.53 -4.15 -9.00
N ILE A 308 -13.96 -2.89 -8.89
CA ILE A 308 -14.78 -2.39 -7.77
C ILE A 308 -16.14 -3.07 -7.74
N GLU A 309 -16.83 -3.14 -8.89
CA GLU A 309 -18.16 -3.75 -9.00
C GLU A 309 -18.09 -5.24 -8.70
N THR A 310 -17.09 -5.95 -9.25
CA THR A 310 -16.86 -7.37 -8.97
C THR A 310 -16.61 -7.62 -7.48
N ARG A 311 -15.74 -6.81 -6.84
CA ARG A 311 -15.51 -6.91 -5.39
C ARG A 311 -16.81 -6.69 -4.59
N ARG A 312 -17.59 -5.67 -4.94
CA ARG A 312 -18.87 -5.39 -4.24
C ARG A 312 -19.90 -6.51 -4.39
N ALA A 313 -19.91 -7.18 -5.54
CA ALA A 313 -20.77 -8.31 -5.83
C ALA A 313 -20.28 -9.63 -5.21
N THR A 314 -19.05 -9.68 -4.66
CA THR A 314 -18.41 -10.90 -4.16
C THR A 314 -18.19 -10.83 -2.65
N PRO A 315 -19.15 -11.27 -1.80
CA PRO A 315 -19.04 -11.20 -0.35
C PRO A 315 -17.82 -11.94 0.23
N ALA A 316 -17.32 -12.98 -0.44
CA ALA A 316 -16.12 -13.70 -0.04
C ALA A 316 -14.86 -12.81 0.00
N LEU A 317 -14.85 -11.68 -0.70
CA LEU A 317 -13.75 -10.70 -0.67
C LEU A 317 -13.86 -9.72 0.51
N ALA A 318 -14.92 -9.77 1.31
CA ALA A 318 -15.02 -9.00 2.55
C ALA A 318 -14.12 -9.61 3.66
N GLY A 319 -13.82 -8.80 4.70
CA GLY A 319 -13.00 -9.25 5.83
C GLY A 319 -11.51 -9.40 5.50
N ASN A 320 -10.75 -10.00 6.44
CA ASN A 320 -9.28 -10.08 6.38
C ASN A 320 -8.74 -11.45 5.98
N ALA A 321 -9.57 -12.51 6.04
CA ALA A 321 -9.10 -13.87 5.80
C ALA A 321 -8.48 -14.01 4.40
N ILE A 322 -7.23 -14.41 4.37
CA ILE A 322 -6.45 -14.70 3.16
C ILE A 322 -5.58 -15.92 3.44
N THR A 323 -5.52 -16.82 2.50
CA THR A 323 -4.70 -18.04 2.62
C THR A 323 -3.83 -18.16 1.37
N ARG A 324 -2.55 -18.44 1.55
CA ARG A 324 -1.65 -18.70 0.44
C ARG A 324 -2.16 -19.84 -0.43
N PHE A 325 -2.11 -19.66 -1.75
CA PHE A 325 -2.32 -20.71 -2.74
C PHE A 325 -1.02 -20.91 -3.52
N ALA A 326 -0.39 -22.06 -3.35
CA ALA A 326 0.85 -22.37 -4.03
C ALA A 326 0.60 -22.56 -5.53
N THR A 327 1.17 -21.68 -6.35
CA THR A 327 1.07 -21.79 -7.82
C THR A 327 2.19 -22.61 -8.44
N GLU A 328 3.27 -22.81 -7.66
CA GLU A 328 4.55 -23.41 -8.10
C GLU A 328 5.15 -22.70 -9.34
N ASN A 329 4.67 -21.50 -9.64
CA ASN A 329 5.18 -20.65 -10.69
C ASN A 329 5.80 -19.39 -10.08
N PRO A 330 7.11 -19.13 -10.25
CA PRO A 330 7.81 -18.03 -9.60
C PRO A 330 7.36 -16.63 -10.07
N HIS A 331 6.48 -16.55 -11.05
CA HIS A 331 5.95 -15.32 -11.63
C HIS A 331 4.48 -15.08 -11.29
N VAL A 332 3.79 -16.09 -10.74
CA VAL A 332 2.36 -16.01 -10.48
C VAL A 332 2.08 -16.09 -8.98
N LEU A 333 1.60 -14.98 -8.42
CA LEU A 333 1.11 -14.93 -7.05
C LEU A 333 -0.24 -15.63 -6.96
N GLY A 334 -0.42 -16.46 -5.92
CA GLY A 334 -1.68 -17.16 -5.67
C GLY A 334 -2.15 -17.02 -4.22
N TYR A 335 -3.42 -16.72 -4.02
CA TYR A 335 -4.06 -16.80 -2.72
C TYR A 335 -5.57 -17.05 -2.83
N VAL A 336 -6.14 -17.53 -1.74
CA VAL A 336 -7.59 -17.80 -1.62
C VAL A 336 -8.21 -16.84 -0.62
N ARG A 337 -9.35 -16.30 -1.01
CA ARG A 337 -10.27 -15.57 -0.14
C ARG A 337 -11.49 -16.44 0.13
N SER A 338 -11.72 -16.77 1.40
CA SER A 338 -12.85 -17.62 1.81
C SER A 338 -13.83 -16.83 2.65
N GLY A 339 -15.10 -16.90 2.31
CA GLY A 339 -16.17 -16.23 3.05
C GLY A 339 -17.55 -16.51 2.47
N HIS A 340 -18.57 -16.44 3.29
CA HIS A 340 -19.98 -16.60 2.88
C HIS A 340 -20.26 -17.88 2.06
N GLY A 341 -19.51 -18.95 2.32
CA GLY A 341 -19.68 -20.23 1.62
C GLY A 341 -19.06 -20.30 0.23
N GLN A 342 -18.22 -19.33 -0.13
CA GLN A 342 -17.53 -19.27 -1.42
C GLN A 342 -16.01 -19.12 -1.20
N ASP A 343 -15.23 -19.79 -2.04
CA ASP A 343 -13.80 -19.59 -2.19
C ASP A 343 -13.51 -18.85 -3.50
N VAL A 344 -12.70 -17.83 -3.43
CA VAL A 344 -12.20 -17.06 -4.58
C VAL A 344 -10.68 -17.25 -4.67
N TYR A 345 -10.23 -17.91 -5.72
CA TYR A 345 -8.82 -18.13 -6.03
C TYR A 345 -8.32 -16.93 -6.85
N VAL A 346 -7.45 -16.14 -6.26
CA VAL A 346 -6.82 -15.01 -6.93
C VAL A 346 -5.46 -15.46 -7.48
N LEU A 347 -5.27 -15.28 -8.79
CA LEU A 347 -4.00 -15.53 -9.45
C LEU A 347 -3.56 -14.27 -10.19
N ALA A 348 -2.32 -13.85 -9.97
CA ALA A 348 -1.76 -12.60 -10.50
C ALA A 348 -0.39 -12.86 -11.17
N ASN A 349 -0.31 -12.66 -12.47
CA ASN A 349 0.91 -12.84 -13.26
C ASN A 349 1.72 -11.54 -13.29
N PHE A 350 2.93 -11.56 -12.75
CA PHE A 350 3.85 -10.43 -12.75
C PHE A 350 4.86 -10.42 -13.90
N ALA A 351 4.87 -11.48 -14.73
CA ALA A 351 5.78 -11.56 -15.88
C ALA A 351 5.29 -10.71 -17.07
N ASP A 352 6.22 -10.34 -17.92
CA ASP A 352 5.98 -9.65 -19.18
C ASP A 352 5.47 -10.59 -20.31
N ASP A 353 5.27 -11.89 -20.00
CA ASP A 353 4.79 -12.93 -20.90
C ASP A 353 3.72 -13.80 -20.23
N ALA A 354 3.07 -14.64 -21.03
CA ALA A 354 2.03 -15.53 -20.52
C ALA A 354 2.64 -16.61 -19.60
N GLN A 355 1.96 -16.87 -18.48
CA GLN A 355 2.36 -17.86 -17.49
C GLN A 355 1.26 -18.92 -17.28
N VAL A 356 1.65 -20.10 -16.85
CA VAL A 356 0.72 -21.20 -16.59
C VAL A 356 0.82 -21.64 -15.13
N VAL A 357 -0.33 -21.75 -14.47
CA VAL A 357 -0.47 -22.48 -13.20
C VAL A 357 -0.92 -23.90 -13.55
N ALA A 358 -0.15 -24.90 -13.14
CA ALA A 358 -0.36 -26.28 -13.54
C ALA A 358 -1.66 -26.88 -12.94
N ALA A 359 -2.23 -27.85 -13.63
CA ALA A 359 -3.50 -28.48 -13.28
C ALA A 359 -3.51 -29.18 -11.90
N ASP A 360 -2.37 -29.68 -11.47
CA ASP A 360 -2.19 -30.37 -10.18
C ASP A 360 -2.40 -29.44 -8.98
N GLN A 361 -2.20 -28.14 -9.15
CA GLN A 361 -2.48 -27.15 -8.11
C GLN A 361 -3.98 -26.99 -7.81
N PHE A 362 -4.84 -27.40 -8.73
CA PHE A 362 -6.30 -27.28 -8.63
C PHE A 362 -7.00 -28.60 -8.27
N LEU A 363 -6.30 -29.64 -7.83
CA LEU A 363 -6.91 -30.96 -7.60
C LEU A 363 -8.04 -30.93 -6.55
N GLN A 364 -7.98 -30.01 -5.61
CA GLN A 364 -8.98 -29.85 -4.54
C GLN A 364 -10.12 -28.90 -4.91
N THR A 365 -10.09 -28.26 -6.08
CA THR A 365 -11.14 -27.34 -6.52
C THR A 365 -12.18 -28.04 -7.41
N ALA A 366 -13.27 -27.35 -7.74
CA ALA A 366 -14.13 -27.77 -8.84
C ALA A 366 -13.36 -27.81 -10.17
N PRO A 367 -13.71 -28.68 -11.11
CA PRO A 367 -12.98 -28.80 -12.39
C PRO A 367 -13.18 -27.59 -13.31
N ARG A 368 -14.20 -26.79 -13.07
CA ARG A 368 -14.47 -25.52 -13.76
C ARG A 368 -14.63 -24.41 -12.75
N LEU A 369 -13.95 -23.30 -12.97
CA LEU A 369 -14.08 -22.06 -12.22
C LEU A 369 -14.38 -20.93 -13.21
N THR A 370 -15.12 -19.93 -12.76
CA THR A 370 -15.43 -18.72 -13.52
C THR A 370 -14.54 -17.57 -13.03
N ASP A 371 -13.91 -16.84 -13.92
CA ASP A 371 -13.29 -15.57 -13.57
C ASP A 371 -14.38 -14.53 -13.31
N LEU A 372 -14.49 -14.06 -12.09
CA LEU A 372 -15.50 -13.10 -11.66
C LEU A 372 -15.33 -11.72 -12.32
N ILE A 373 -14.12 -11.40 -12.79
CA ILE A 373 -13.83 -10.13 -13.43
C ILE A 373 -14.36 -10.11 -14.87
N THR A 374 -14.11 -11.17 -15.64
CA THR A 374 -14.46 -11.23 -17.08
C THR A 374 -15.70 -12.05 -17.38
N GLY A 375 -16.06 -12.97 -16.49
CA GLY A 375 -17.10 -13.97 -16.72
C GLY A 375 -16.62 -15.22 -17.51
N ASP A 376 -15.33 -15.29 -17.84
CA ASP A 376 -14.77 -16.42 -18.59
C ASP A 376 -14.70 -17.69 -17.76
N SER A 377 -15.02 -18.85 -18.39
CA SER A 377 -14.95 -20.15 -17.73
C SER A 377 -13.61 -20.84 -17.98
N HIS A 378 -12.93 -21.21 -16.91
CA HIS A 378 -11.64 -21.91 -16.92
C HIS A 378 -11.83 -23.38 -16.56
N HIS A 379 -11.35 -24.29 -17.42
CA HIS A 379 -11.26 -25.72 -17.11
C HIS A 379 -9.94 -25.99 -16.40
N VAL A 380 -9.89 -25.79 -15.07
CA VAL A 380 -8.66 -25.76 -14.28
C VAL A 380 -7.89 -27.10 -14.26
N ARG A 381 -8.52 -28.21 -14.65
CA ARG A 381 -7.85 -29.52 -14.85
C ARG A 381 -6.92 -29.53 -16.09
N ALA A 382 -6.98 -28.51 -16.94
CA ALA A 382 -6.04 -28.31 -18.04
C ALA A 382 -4.92 -27.31 -17.67
N GLY A 383 -4.93 -26.79 -16.44
CA GLY A 383 -4.13 -25.66 -16.00
C GLY A 383 -4.82 -24.32 -16.30
N VAL A 384 -4.31 -23.25 -15.71
CA VAL A 384 -4.79 -21.88 -15.95
C VAL A 384 -3.67 -21.06 -16.56
N THR A 385 -3.92 -20.56 -17.76
CA THR A 385 -2.98 -19.64 -18.46
C THR A 385 -3.40 -18.21 -18.18
N LEU A 386 -2.46 -17.39 -17.73
CA LEU A 386 -2.63 -15.95 -17.53
C LEU A 386 -1.76 -15.21 -18.56
N ALA A 387 -2.33 -14.23 -19.24
CA ALA A 387 -1.56 -13.32 -20.08
C ALA A 387 -0.57 -12.49 -19.24
N ALA A 388 0.36 -11.78 -19.91
CA ALA A 388 1.25 -10.83 -19.23
C ALA A 388 0.45 -9.85 -18.36
N HIS A 389 0.85 -9.67 -17.11
CA HIS A 389 0.24 -8.77 -16.11
C HIS A 389 -1.26 -9.00 -15.84
N GLN A 390 -1.80 -10.18 -16.22
CA GLN A 390 -3.20 -10.51 -15.94
C GLN A 390 -3.41 -10.91 -14.49
N ILE A 391 -4.52 -10.45 -13.92
CA ILE A 391 -5.09 -10.96 -12.67
C ILE A 391 -6.45 -11.57 -12.96
N VAL A 392 -6.76 -12.71 -12.32
CA VAL A 392 -8.06 -13.38 -12.38
C VAL A 392 -8.57 -13.70 -10.98
N TRP A 393 -9.88 -13.63 -10.78
CA TRP A 393 -10.56 -13.99 -9.54
C TRP A 393 -11.50 -15.18 -9.81
N LEU A 394 -10.98 -16.38 -9.61
CA LEU A 394 -11.66 -17.62 -9.99
C LEU A 394 -12.54 -18.13 -8.85
N ALA A 395 -13.81 -18.37 -9.13
CA ALA A 395 -14.76 -18.97 -8.20
C ALA A 395 -15.65 -20.01 -8.91
N GLN A 396 -16.34 -20.84 -8.09
CA GLN A 396 -17.31 -21.80 -8.59
C GLN A 396 -18.64 -21.13 -8.91
#